data_ed1f3037a97bd4be534ed8f717d68918
#
_entry.id   ed1f3037a97bd4be534ed8f717d68918
#
_cell.length_a   1.000
_cell.length_b   1.000
_cell.length_c   1.000
_cell.angle_alpha   90.00
_cell.angle_beta   90.00
_cell.angle_gamma   90.00
#
_symmetry.space_group_name_H-M   'P 1'
#
loop_
_entity.id
_entity.type
_entity.pdbx_description
1 polymer ?
#
loop_
_entity_poly.entity_id
_entity_poly.type
_entity_poly.pdbx_seq_one_letter_code
_entity_poly.pdbx_strand_id
1 'polypeptide(L)'
;MDDGGPTASIILFIALILTDMFFYGFGSAINNLNMKEIEKKAKEENDKKSCRLAAIAEHPARYVNMVQIIVTLINIVMGSFYLGIWLRGMRRLVAVYIKPDTSEAAALGAGVTGALTMVLAVAVLIYILLTFGVLLPKRLAARYPEKWAYLCINQVYCVMKVMAPFTWLVTTSANGILR
;
A
#
# COMPACT_ATOMS: atom_id res chain seq x y z
N MET A 1 -11.40 -19.32 -18.28
CA MET A 1 -11.52 -18.38 -17.17
C MET A 1 -11.76 -17.03 -17.78
N ASP A 2 -12.95 -16.54 -17.61
CA ASP A 2 -13.39 -15.28 -18.21
C ASP A 2 -12.57 -14.16 -17.58
N ASP A 3 -11.67 -13.58 -18.39
CA ASP A 3 -10.84 -12.45 -17.94
C ASP A 3 -11.81 -11.31 -17.63
N GLY A 4 -12.03 -11.05 -16.38
CA GLY A 4 -12.78 -9.87 -15.93
C GLY A 4 -12.24 -8.67 -16.69
N GLY A 5 -13.09 -8.07 -17.52
CA GLY A 5 -12.71 -7.08 -18.53
C GLY A 5 -11.81 -5.98 -17.97
N PRO A 6 -11.18 -5.15 -18.80
CA PRO A 6 -10.21 -4.13 -18.38
C PRO A 6 -10.70 -3.23 -17.24
N THR A 7 -12.01 -3.09 -17.11
CA THR A 7 -12.68 -2.36 -16.01
C THR A 7 -12.49 -3.04 -14.65
N ALA A 8 -12.63 -4.37 -14.56
CA ALA A 8 -12.43 -5.10 -13.31
C ALA A 8 -10.98 -5.01 -12.80
N SER A 9 -10.01 -5.08 -13.72
CA SER A 9 -8.60 -4.90 -13.39
C SER A 9 -8.32 -3.49 -12.85
N ILE A 10 -8.90 -2.45 -13.42
CA ILE A 10 -8.74 -1.06 -12.95
C ILE A 10 -9.38 -0.90 -11.56
N ILE A 11 -10.58 -1.43 -11.36
CA ILE A 11 -11.27 -1.37 -10.07
C ILE A 11 -10.44 -2.05 -8.98
N LEU A 12 -9.90 -3.24 -9.27
CA LEU A 12 -9.05 -3.96 -8.33
C LEU A 12 -7.76 -3.18 -8.01
N PHE A 13 -7.13 -2.57 -9.02
CA PHE A 13 -5.95 -1.73 -8.83
C PHE A 13 -6.22 -0.55 -7.89
N ILE A 14 -7.32 0.16 -8.13
CA ILE A 14 -7.75 1.27 -7.27
C ILE A 14 -8.05 0.77 -5.85
N ALA A 15 -8.72 -0.37 -5.70
CA ALA A 15 -9.02 -0.96 -4.40
C ALA A 15 -7.75 -1.31 -3.61
N LEU A 16 -6.71 -1.83 -4.26
CA LEU A 16 -5.41 -2.12 -3.64
C LEU A 16 -4.71 -0.84 -3.18
N ILE A 17 -4.69 0.22 -4.01
CA ILE A 17 -4.14 1.53 -3.62
C ILE A 17 -4.92 2.11 -2.43
N LEU A 18 -6.24 2.02 -2.42
CA LEU A 18 -7.07 2.49 -1.31
C LEU A 18 -6.79 1.70 -0.02
N THR A 19 -6.48 0.42 -0.14
CA THR A 19 -6.08 -0.41 1.00
C THR A 19 -4.74 0.04 1.58
N ASP A 20 -3.74 0.29 0.75
CA ASP A 20 -2.46 0.87 1.17
C ASP A 20 -2.66 2.25 1.83
N MET A 21 -3.44 3.12 1.20
CA MET A 21 -3.83 4.42 1.72
C MET A 21 -4.43 4.33 3.12
N PHE A 22 -5.31 3.36 3.33
CA PHE A 22 -5.99 3.12 4.59
C PHE A 22 -5.00 2.77 5.71
N PHE A 23 -4.10 1.80 5.49
CA PHE A 23 -3.14 1.36 6.50
C PHE A 23 -2.06 2.41 6.79
N TYR A 24 -1.49 3.04 5.78
CA TYR A 24 -0.51 4.11 5.98
C TYR A 24 -1.12 5.36 6.62
N GLY A 25 -2.35 5.71 6.25
CA GLY A 25 -3.08 6.80 6.87
C GLY A 25 -3.34 6.55 8.35
N PHE A 26 -3.83 5.36 8.71
CA PHE A 26 -4.08 5.01 10.11
C PHE A 26 -2.80 5.03 10.95
N GLY A 27 -1.68 4.48 10.46
CA GLY A 27 -0.40 4.55 11.15
C GLY A 27 0.07 5.98 11.40
N SER A 28 -0.10 6.86 10.41
CA SER A 28 0.19 8.28 10.58
C SER A 28 -0.74 8.97 11.56
N ALA A 29 -2.03 8.61 11.56
CA ALA A 29 -3.00 9.14 12.52
C ALA A 29 -2.60 8.79 13.95
N ILE A 30 -2.31 7.51 14.24
CA ILE A 30 -1.89 7.06 15.58
C ILE A 30 -0.68 7.82 16.11
N ASN A 31 0.33 8.05 15.25
CA ASN A 31 1.54 8.78 15.65
C ASN A 31 1.28 10.27 15.98
N ASN A 32 0.17 10.83 15.52
CA ASN A 32 -0.19 12.23 15.73
C ASN A 32 -1.39 12.41 16.68
N LEU A 33 -1.90 11.33 17.28
CA LEU A 33 -2.97 11.39 18.26
C LEU A 33 -2.49 11.86 19.63
N ASN A 34 -3.36 12.61 20.32
CA ASN A 34 -3.18 12.91 21.74
C ASN A 34 -3.60 11.68 22.59
N MET A 35 -2.63 10.82 22.91
CA MET A 35 -2.90 9.57 23.62
C MET A 35 -3.53 9.79 25.00
N LYS A 36 -3.18 10.88 25.72
CA LYS A 36 -3.77 11.19 27.04
C LYS A 36 -5.28 11.40 26.94
N GLU A 37 -5.75 12.04 25.87
CA GLU A 37 -7.17 12.26 25.63
C GLU A 37 -7.89 10.96 25.25
N ILE A 38 -7.26 10.11 24.43
CA ILE A 38 -7.80 8.81 24.05
C ILE A 38 -7.92 7.88 25.27
N GLU A 39 -6.91 7.83 26.14
CA GLU A 39 -6.95 7.05 27.38
C GLU A 39 -8.02 7.57 28.33
N LYS A 40 -8.21 8.87 28.43
CA LYS A 40 -9.29 9.48 29.21
C LYS A 40 -10.66 9.04 28.69
N LYS A 41 -10.91 9.18 27.39
CA LYS A 41 -12.16 8.72 26.75
C LYS A 41 -12.37 7.20 26.92
N ALA A 42 -11.30 6.41 26.86
CA ALA A 42 -11.37 4.96 27.08
C ALA A 42 -11.80 4.60 28.52
N LYS A 43 -11.26 5.32 29.52
CA LYS A 43 -11.50 5.02 30.95
C LYS A 43 -12.80 5.64 31.48
N GLU A 44 -13.10 6.88 31.11
CA GLU A 44 -14.24 7.63 31.65
C GLU A 44 -15.54 7.36 30.87
N GLU A 45 -15.48 7.28 29.56
CA GLU A 45 -16.65 7.13 28.68
C GLU A 45 -16.89 5.67 28.25
N ASN A 46 -15.96 4.77 28.56
CA ASN A 46 -15.98 3.35 28.16
C ASN A 46 -16.22 3.17 26.64
N ASP A 47 -15.71 4.12 25.84
CA ASP A 47 -15.85 4.08 24.39
C ASP A 47 -15.01 2.95 23.78
N LYS A 48 -15.69 1.99 23.15
CA LYS A 48 -15.06 0.80 22.55
C LYS A 48 -13.99 1.14 21.51
N LYS A 49 -14.13 2.24 20.79
CA LYS A 49 -13.13 2.65 19.79
C LYS A 49 -11.89 3.21 20.47
N SER A 50 -12.06 4.04 21.50
CA SER A 50 -10.96 4.58 22.29
C SER A 50 -10.19 3.47 23.02
N CYS A 51 -10.88 2.46 23.58
CA CYS A 51 -10.23 1.30 24.18
C CYS A 51 -9.36 0.52 23.15
N ARG A 52 -9.86 0.33 21.93
CA ARG A 52 -9.10 -0.32 20.85
C ARG A 52 -7.90 0.51 20.38
N LEU A 53 -8.06 1.83 20.32
CA LEU A 53 -6.96 2.75 19.97
C LEU A 53 -5.87 2.72 21.04
N ALA A 54 -6.24 2.79 22.31
CA ALA A 54 -5.31 2.67 23.43
C ALA A 54 -4.54 1.34 23.41
N ALA A 55 -5.24 0.20 23.19
CA ALA A 55 -4.60 -1.11 23.08
C ALA A 55 -3.60 -1.23 21.92
N ILE A 56 -3.84 -0.56 20.77
CA ILE A 56 -2.87 -0.52 19.66
C ILE A 56 -1.67 0.35 20.03
N ALA A 57 -1.91 1.46 20.72
CA ALA A 57 -0.85 2.38 21.12
C ALA A 57 0.06 1.84 22.22
N GLU A 58 -0.44 0.93 23.07
CA GLU A 58 0.40 0.21 24.02
C GLU A 58 1.42 -0.72 23.34
N HIS A 59 1.06 -1.26 22.16
CA HIS A 59 1.90 -2.21 21.43
C HIS A 59 2.10 -1.80 19.96
N PRO A 60 2.71 -0.64 19.66
CA PRO A 60 2.82 -0.09 18.32
C PRO A 60 3.61 -0.99 17.35
N ALA A 61 4.61 -1.72 17.85
CA ALA A 61 5.40 -2.65 17.04
C ALA A 61 4.53 -3.76 16.41
N ARG A 62 3.53 -4.24 17.12
CA ARG A 62 2.60 -5.27 16.61
C ARG A 62 1.80 -4.76 15.42
N TYR A 63 1.34 -3.52 15.50
CA TYR A 63 0.65 -2.86 14.39
C TYR A 63 1.58 -2.63 13.19
N VAL A 64 2.77 -2.09 13.44
CA VAL A 64 3.76 -1.81 12.37
C VAL A 64 4.12 -3.09 11.61
N ASN A 65 4.43 -4.18 12.33
CA ASN A 65 4.76 -5.46 11.70
C ASN A 65 3.60 -6.01 10.85
N MET A 66 2.37 -5.92 11.35
CA MET A 66 1.18 -6.32 10.59
C MET A 66 1.01 -5.49 9.31
N VAL A 67 1.10 -4.17 9.41
CA VAL A 67 0.99 -3.26 8.26
C VAL A 67 2.05 -3.59 7.23
N GLN A 68 3.30 -3.79 7.65
CA GLN A 68 4.40 -4.11 6.75
C GLN A 68 4.15 -5.41 5.98
N ILE A 69 3.63 -6.44 6.64
CA ILE A 69 3.28 -7.71 6.01
C ILE A 69 2.16 -7.50 4.97
N ILE A 70 1.08 -6.82 5.34
CA ILE A 70 -0.08 -6.59 4.46
C ILE A 70 0.34 -5.78 3.23
N VAL A 71 1.03 -4.67 3.43
CA VAL A 71 1.50 -3.81 2.35
C VAL A 71 2.47 -4.56 1.43
N THR A 72 3.36 -5.38 1.98
CA THR A 72 4.25 -6.23 1.17
C THR A 72 3.47 -7.20 0.30
N LEU A 73 2.45 -7.88 0.86
CA LEU A 73 1.59 -8.78 0.09
C LEU A 73 0.84 -8.04 -1.03
N ILE A 74 0.27 -6.87 -0.73
CA ILE A 74 -0.41 -6.03 -1.72
C ILE A 74 0.55 -5.65 -2.83
N ASN A 75 1.75 -5.19 -2.50
CA ASN A 75 2.76 -4.78 -3.49
C ASN A 75 3.24 -5.95 -4.37
N ILE A 76 3.38 -7.15 -3.81
CA ILE A 76 3.70 -8.36 -4.59
C ILE A 76 2.56 -8.67 -5.57
N VAL A 77 1.32 -8.64 -5.12
CA VAL A 77 0.15 -8.86 -5.98
C VAL A 77 0.08 -7.79 -7.08
N MET A 78 0.24 -6.52 -6.71
CA MET A 78 0.24 -5.42 -7.67
C MET A 78 1.37 -5.56 -8.70
N GLY A 79 2.59 -5.86 -8.27
CA GLY A 79 3.73 -6.07 -9.16
C GLY A 79 3.52 -7.26 -10.11
N SER A 80 3.00 -8.37 -9.61
CA SER A 80 2.80 -9.57 -10.42
C SER A 80 1.72 -9.40 -11.50
N PHE A 81 0.60 -8.78 -11.17
CA PHE A 81 -0.54 -8.68 -12.08
C PHE A 81 -0.50 -7.42 -12.95
N TYR A 82 -0.13 -6.28 -12.38
CA TYR A 82 -0.30 -4.99 -13.07
C TYR A 82 0.93 -4.51 -13.82
N LEU A 83 2.15 -4.96 -13.46
CA LEU A 83 3.37 -4.54 -14.15
C LEU A 83 3.31 -4.89 -15.65
N GLY A 84 2.85 -6.09 -16.00
CA GLY A 84 2.72 -6.52 -17.39
C GLY A 84 1.66 -5.71 -18.18
N ILE A 85 0.54 -5.38 -17.55
CA ILE A 85 -0.52 -4.57 -18.15
C ILE A 85 0.00 -3.15 -18.39
N TRP A 86 0.65 -2.59 -17.39
CA TRP A 86 1.23 -1.26 -17.41
C TRP A 86 2.32 -1.11 -18.49
N LEU A 87 3.23 -2.07 -18.57
CA LEU A 87 4.29 -2.11 -19.60
C LEU A 87 3.71 -2.18 -21.02
N ARG A 88 2.67 -2.98 -21.24
CA ARG A 88 1.99 -3.04 -22.56
C ARG A 88 1.35 -1.69 -22.90
N GLY A 89 0.71 -1.03 -21.94
CA GLY A 89 0.15 0.31 -22.13
C GLY A 89 1.20 1.34 -22.51
N MET A 90 2.31 1.38 -21.79
CA MET A 90 3.41 2.31 -22.04
C MET A 90 4.09 2.06 -23.39
N ARG A 91 4.31 0.80 -23.75
CA ARG A 91 4.85 0.45 -25.09
C ARG A 91 3.93 0.95 -26.21
N ARG A 92 2.61 0.84 -26.07
CA ARG A 92 1.65 1.37 -27.06
C ARG A 92 1.74 2.90 -27.16
N LEU A 93 1.82 3.60 -26.03
CA LEU A 93 1.99 5.05 -26.03
C LEU A 93 3.29 5.47 -26.71
N VAL A 94 4.41 4.84 -26.37
CA VAL A 94 5.71 5.12 -26.97
C VAL A 94 5.71 4.83 -28.48
N ALA A 95 5.10 3.72 -28.91
CA ALA A 95 5.00 3.37 -30.34
C ALA A 95 4.21 4.38 -31.18
N VAL A 96 3.30 5.15 -30.58
CA VAL A 96 2.57 6.22 -31.26
C VAL A 96 3.50 7.40 -31.61
N TYR A 97 4.48 7.66 -30.72
CA TYR A 97 5.40 8.81 -30.88
C TYR A 97 6.69 8.44 -31.59
N ILE A 98 7.17 7.19 -31.45
CA ILE A 98 8.41 6.71 -32.05
C ILE A 98 8.03 5.71 -33.13
N LYS A 99 7.93 6.17 -34.38
CA LYS A 99 7.78 5.28 -35.56
C LYS A 99 9.06 4.45 -35.69
N PRO A 100 8.99 3.11 -35.66
CA PRO A 100 10.19 2.30 -35.89
C PRO A 100 10.62 2.43 -37.37
N ASP A 101 11.78 3.07 -37.60
CA ASP A 101 12.45 2.97 -38.88
C ASP A 101 12.95 1.54 -39.12
N THR A 102 12.73 1.01 -40.33
CA THR A 102 12.93 -0.39 -40.70
C THR A 102 14.39 -0.78 -41.03
N SER A 103 15.39 -0.09 -40.48
CA SER A 103 16.81 -0.38 -40.72
C SER A 103 17.44 -1.21 -39.59
N GLU A 104 18.57 -1.92 -39.86
CA GLU A 104 19.30 -2.73 -38.87
C GLU A 104 19.74 -1.93 -37.63
N ALA A 105 19.97 -0.63 -37.77
CA ALA A 105 20.13 0.31 -36.64
C ALA A 105 18.88 0.35 -35.73
N ALA A 106 17.72 -0.01 -36.24
CA ALA A 106 16.47 -0.09 -35.48
C ALA A 106 16.45 -1.27 -34.49
N ALA A 107 17.16 -2.36 -34.74
CA ALA A 107 17.20 -3.52 -33.84
C ALA A 107 17.99 -3.20 -32.55
N LEU A 108 19.11 -2.51 -32.67
CA LEU A 108 19.89 -2.00 -31.53
C LEU A 108 19.13 -0.85 -30.82
N GLY A 109 18.51 0.04 -31.57
CA GLY A 109 17.64 1.10 -31.06
C GLY A 109 16.38 0.57 -30.37
N ALA A 110 15.78 -0.51 -30.88
CA ALA A 110 14.62 -1.16 -30.27
C ALA A 110 14.94 -1.75 -28.88
N GLY A 111 16.14 -2.31 -28.67
CA GLY A 111 16.60 -2.79 -27.39
C GLY A 111 16.75 -1.67 -26.37
N VAL A 112 17.40 -0.57 -26.73
CA VAL A 112 17.60 0.61 -25.87
C VAL A 112 16.25 1.31 -25.60
N THR A 113 15.44 1.51 -26.63
CA THR A 113 14.09 2.13 -26.48
C THR A 113 13.20 1.25 -25.61
N GLY A 114 13.27 -0.07 -25.74
CA GLY A 114 12.54 -1.01 -24.88
C GLY A 114 12.95 -0.94 -23.42
N ALA A 115 14.26 -0.84 -23.16
CA ALA A 115 14.81 -0.70 -21.81
C ALA A 115 14.40 0.65 -21.18
N LEU A 116 14.53 1.75 -21.93
CA LEU A 116 14.12 3.09 -21.48
C LEU A 116 12.62 3.15 -21.20
N THR A 117 11.78 2.55 -22.06
CA THR A 117 10.34 2.47 -21.85
C THR A 117 10.00 1.69 -20.57
N MET A 118 10.72 0.60 -20.31
CA MET A 118 10.53 -0.18 -19.08
C MET A 118 10.88 0.64 -17.84
N VAL A 119 12.04 1.31 -17.83
CA VAL A 119 12.48 2.15 -16.72
C VAL A 119 11.48 3.28 -16.47
N LEU A 120 11.04 3.96 -17.52
CA LEU A 120 10.06 5.04 -17.43
C LEU A 120 8.71 4.54 -16.90
N ALA A 121 8.23 3.40 -17.41
CA ALA A 121 6.97 2.82 -16.97
C ALA A 121 7.01 2.45 -15.48
N VAL A 122 8.10 1.82 -15.03
CA VAL A 122 8.29 1.48 -13.62
C VAL A 122 8.39 2.75 -12.76
N ALA A 123 9.13 3.75 -13.20
CA ALA A 123 9.27 5.02 -12.48
C ALA A 123 7.92 5.73 -12.28
N VAL A 124 7.09 5.80 -13.33
CA VAL A 124 5.75 6.41 -13.26
C VAL A 124 4.83 5.60 -12.34
N LEU A 125 4.89 4.26 -12.42
CA LEU A 125 4.10 3.41 -11.53
C LEU A 125 4.49 3.61 -10.06
N ILE A 126 5.78 3.61 -9.75
CA ILE A 126 6.31 3.88 -8.42
C ILE A 126 5.87 5.27 -7.94
N TYR A 127 5.96 6.29 -8.80
CA TYR A 127 5.53 7.64 -8.46
C TYR A 127 4.05 7.69 -8.05
N ILE A 128 3.17 7.04 -8.82
CA ILE A 128 1.74 6.96 -8.52
C ILE A 128 1.52 6.25 -7.17
N LEU A 129 2.12 5.08 -6.97
CA LEU A 129 1.97 4.30 -5.74
C LEU A 129 2.48 5.05 -4.51
N LEU A 130 3.66 5.66 -4.58
CA LEU A 130 4.22 6.42 -3.47
C LEU A 130 3.39 7.68 -3.17
N THR A 131 2.94 8.38 -4.20
CA THR A 131 2.18 9.62 -4.02
C THR A 131 0.81 9.34 -3.42
N PHE A 132 0.02 8.46 -4.05
CA PHE A 132 -1.37 8.20 -3.66
C PHE A 132 -1.50 7.13 -2.58
N GLY A 133 -0.70 6.07 -2.64
CA GLY A 133 -0.75 4.98 -1.66
C GLY A 133 -0.11 5.34 -0.32
N VAL A 134 0.95 6.14 -0.31
CA VAL A 134 1.76 6.37 0.89
C VAL A 134 1.76 7.81 1.36
N LEU A 135 2.23 8.76 0.52
CA LEU A 135 2.51 10.14 0.96
C LEU A 135 1.24 10.94 1.23
N LEU A 136 0.29 10.89 0.31
CA LEU A 136 -0.97 11.62 0.42
C LEU A 136 -1.76 11.22 1.68
N PRO A 137 -2.01 9.91 1.93
CA PRO A 137 -2.76 9.50 3.11
C PRO A 137 -2.02 9.82 4.42
N LYS A 138 -0.70 9.69 4.46
CA LYS A 138 0.09 10.08 5.63
C LYS A 138 -0.08 11.55 5.98
N ARG A 139 -0.03 12.44 4.98
CA ARG A 139 -0.19 13.89 5.19
C ARG A 139 -1.63 14.25 5.60
N LEU A 140 -2.63 13.65 4.96
CA LEU A 140 -4.04 13.87 5.30
C LEU A 140 -4.36 13.40 6.71
N ALA A 141 -3.90 12.22 7.08
CA ALA A 141 -4.12 11.65 8.40
C ALA A 141 -3.37 12.41 9.50
N ALA A 142 -2.17 12.92 9.23
CA ALA A 142 -1.46 13.79 10.17
C ALA A 142 -2.21 15.12 10.41
N ARG A 143 -2.95 15.61 9.40
CA ARG A 143 -3.74 16.85 9.55
C ARG A 143 -5.05 16.65 10.32
N TYR A 144 -5.65 15.47 10.25
CA TYR A 144 -6.91 15.12 10.90
C TYR A 144 -6.81 13.77 11.62
N PRO A 145 -5.93 13.63 12.63
CA PRO A 145 -5.57 12.33 13.19
C PRO A 145 -6.76 11.64 13.87
N GLU A 146 -7.58 12.36 14.63
CA GLU A 146 -8.73 11.78 15.32
C GLU A 146 -9.76 11.21 14.35
N LYS A 147 -10.14 11.98 13.31
CA LYS A 147 -11.14 11.53 12.33
C LYS A 147 -10.69 10.25 11.63
N TRP A 148 -9.42 10.19 11.21
CA TRP A 148 -8.85 9.01 10.57
C TRP A 148 -8.77 7.81 11.51
N ALA A 149 -8.31 8.02 12.75
CA ALA A 149 -8.20 6.96 13.72
C ALA A 149 -9.56 6.34 14.06
N TYR A 150 -10.55 7.15 14.39
CA TYR A 150 -11.89 6.68 14.72
C TYR A 150 -12.66 6.08 13.54
N LEU A 151 -12.36 6.50 12.31
CA LEU A 151 -12.92 5.91 11.08
C LEU A 151 -12.36 4.50 10.87
N CYS A 152 -11.05 4.33 11.04
CA CYS A 152 -10.32 3.14 10.61
C CYS A 152 -10.18 2.07 11.70
N ILE A 153 -10.33 2.42 12.99
CA ILE A 153 -9.99 1.53 14.11
C ILE A 153 -10.69 0.17 14.06
N ASN A 154 -11.96 0.12 13.70
CA ASN A 154 -12.72 -1.13 13.70
C ASN A 154 -12.20 -2.10 12.65
N GLN A 155 -11.93 -1.60 11.43
CA GLN A 155 -11.39 -2.40 10.33
C GLN A 155 -9.98 -2.87 10.64
N VAL A 156 -9.12 -1.95 11.13
CA VAL A 156 -7.75 -2.28 11.52
C VAL A 156 -7.73 -3.34 12.62
N TYR A 157 -8.56 -3.19 13.64
CA TYR A 157 -8.65 -4.16 14.73
C TYR A 157 -9.10 -5.56 14.26
N CYS A 158 -10.05 -5.61 13.35
CA CYS A 158 -10.49 -6.86 12.72
C CYS A 158 -9.35 -7.51 11.94
N VAL A 159 -8.67 -6.75 11.09
CA VAL A 159 -7.54 -7.23 10.29
C VAL A 159 -6.38 -7.68 11.18
N MET A 160 -6.06 -6.94 12.25
CA MET A 160 -5.05 -7.35 13.24
C MET A 160 -5.35 -8.71 13.86
N LYS A 161 -6.62 -8.96 14.19
CA LYS A 161 -7.04 -10.24 14.78
C LYS A 161 -6.90 -11.39 13.78
N VAL A 162 -7.27 -11.18 12.53
CA VAL A 162 -7.15 -12.17 11.45
C VAL A 162 -5.67 -12.42 11.09
N MET A 163 -4.86 -11.37 11.03
CA MET A 163 -3.44 -11.47 10.67
C MET A 163 -2.53 -11.87 11.85
N ALA A 164 -3.04 -11.93 13.08
CA ALA A 164 -2.25 -12.26 14.26
C ALA A 164 -1.45 -13.57 14.13
N PRO A 165 -2.01 -14.71 13.67
CA PRO A 165 -1.26 -15.94 13.53
C PRO A 165 -0.14 -15.84 12.49
N PHE A 166 -0.39 -15.14 11.39
CA PHE A 166 0.59 -14.96 10.34
C PHE A 166 1.73 -14.01 10.77
N THR A 167 1.37 -12.92 11.43
CA THR A 167 2.34 -11.96 12.00
C THR A 167 3.22 -12.63 13.06
N TRP A 168 2.61 -13.48 13.90
CA TRP A 168 3.34 -14.24 14.89
C TRP A 168 4.35 -15.21 14.24
N LEU A 169 3.94 -15.93 13.19
CA LEU A 169 4.80 -16.84 12.44
C LEU A 169 6.03 -16.12 11.89
N VAL A 170 5.81 -15.01 11.17
CA VAL A 170 6.89 -14.21 10.54
C VAL A 170 7.82 -13.62 11.58
N THR A 171 7.28 -13.05 12.66
CA THR A 171 8.08 -12.46 13.74
C THR A 171 8.90 -13.51 14.49
N THR A 172 8.31 -14.69 14.74
CA THR A 172 9.01 -15.80 15.41
C THR A 172 10.13 -16.35 14.54
N SER A 173 9.89 -16.48 13.24
CA SER A 173 10.92 -16.91 12.29
C SER A 173 12.10 -15.92 12.23
N ALA A 174 11.80 -14.62 12.17
CA ALA A 174 12.83 -13.57 12.20
C ALA A 174 13.65 -13.59 13.49
N ASN A 175 13.00 -13.72 14.64
CA ASN A 175 13.66 -13.81 15.94
C ASN A 175 14.46 -15.11 16.10
N GLY A 176 14.05 -16.20 15.43
CA GLY A 176 14.79 -17.46 15.41
C GLY A 176 16.12 -17.38 14.64
N ILE A 177 16.16 -16.55 13.60
CA ILE A 177 17.40 -16.30 12.80
C ILE A 177 18.38 -15.42 13.56
N LEU A 178 17.91 -14.56 14.46
CA LEU A 178 18.73 -13.63 15.24
C LEU A 178 19.36 -14.27 16.50
N ARG A 179 18.99 -15.52 16.82
CA ARG A 179 19.59 -16.29 17.92
C ARG A 179 20.72 -17.20 17.45
#